data_af007e99d2bdba3f2370ca6a12446828
#
_entry.id   af007e99d2bdba3f2370ca6a12446828
#
_cell.length_a   1.000
_cell.length_b   1.000
_cell.length_c   1.000
_cell.angle_alpha   90.00
_cell.angle_beta   90.00
_cell.angle_gamma   90.00
#
_symmetry.space_group_name_H-M   'P 1'
#
loop_
_entity.id
_entity.type
_entity.pdbx_description
1 polymer ?
#
loop_
_entity_poly.entity_id
_entity_poly.type
_entity_poly.pdbx_seq_one_letter_code
_entity_poly.pdbx_strand_id
1 'polypeptide(L)'
;DKPAVFDAFDTVQSCLELAIPIVRDSQLKRESIESRLDRGYLDATTLMEYLIKTGMPQRRAHHAVGALVRRAMGEGKRLADLPLEAFQEMDSRLDESIYEVLGVEKAVQSFVSYGSTAPQRVAKQVRVWKERLEREPEYDMSCTTGV
;
A
#
# COMPACT_ATOMS: atom_id res chain seq x y z
N ASP A 1 -35.64 21.17 0.32
CA ASP A 1 -34.92 19.85 0.33
C ASP A 1 -34.12 19.57 -0.94
N LYS A 2 -34.55 20.08 -2.11
CA LYS A 2 -33.87 19.79 -3.38
C LYS A 2 -32.56 20.59 -3.63
N PRO A 3 -32.40 21.86 -3.22
CA PRO A 3 -31.19 22.63 -3.53
C PRO A 3 -29.91 21.96 -3.04
N ALA A 4 -29.91 21.41 -1.83
CA ALA A 4 -28.74 20.72 -1.29
C ALA A 4 -28.34 19.45 -2.08
N VAL A 5 -29.32 18.76 -2.66
CA VAL A 5 -29.06 17.59 -3.51
C VAL A 5 -28.45 18.00 -4.84
N PHE A 6 -28.97 19.07 -5.45
CA PHE A 6 -28.43 19.59 -6.71
C PHE A 6 -27.00 20.15 -6.51
N ASP A 7 -26.77 20.90 -5.45
CA ASP A 7 -25.44 21.42 -5.11
C ASP A 7 -24.44 20.28 -4.87
N ALA A 8 -24.86 19.22 -4.17
CA ALA A 8 -24.01 18.04 -3.99
C ALA A 8 -23.71 17.32 -5.31
N PHE A 9 -24.71 17.22 -6.20
CA PHE A 9 -24.53 16.61 -7.52
C PHE A 9 -23.54 17.40 -8.36
N ASP A 10 -23.75 18.72 -8.48
CA ASP A 10 -22.88 19.61 -9.26
C ASP A 10 -21.43 19.59 -8.73
N THR A 11 -21.29 19.55 -7.40
CA THR A 11 -19.97 19.43 -6.76
C THR A 11 -19.28 18.12 -7.11
N VAL A 12 -19.99 16.98 -7.01
CA VAL A 12 -19.43 15.66 -7.34
C VAL A 12 -19.08 15.58 -8.83
N GLN A 13 -19.96 16.07 -9.70
CA GLN A 13 -19.70 16.11 -11.14
C GLN A 13 -18.42 16.90 -11.44
N SER A 14 -18.29 18.10 -10.91
CA SER A 14 -17.10 18.94 -11.09
C SER A 14 -15.81 18.26 -10.56
N CYS A 15 -15.91 17.58 -9.43
CA CYS A 15 -14.78 16.80 -8.88
C CYS A 15 -14.36 15.67 -9.82
N LEU A 16 -15.32 14.95 -10.41
CA LEU A 16 -15.03 13.86 -11.35
C LEU A 16 -14.42 14.40 -12.66
N GLU A 17 -14.96 15.50 -13.20
CA GLU A 17 -14.43 16.16 -14.40
C GLU A 17 -12.96 16.61 -14.20
N LEU A 18 -12.61 17.10 -13.02
CA LEU A 18 -11.22 17.44 -12.66
C LEU A 18 -10.35 16.20 -12.42
N ALA A 19 -10.90 15.13 -11.87
CA ALA A 19 -10.16 13.90 -11.60
C ALA A 19 -9.66 13.21 -12.88
N ILE A 20 -10.45 13.27 -13.96
CA ILE A 20 -10.12 12.65 -15.25
C ILE A 20 -8.75 13.12 -15.79
N PRO A 21 -8.53 14.43 -16.04
CA PRO A 21 -7.22 14.89 -16.53
C PRO A 21 -6.09 14.67 -15.51
N ILE A 22 -6.37 14.78 -14.21
CA ILE A 22 -5.35 14.51 -13.17
C ILE A 22 -4.84 13.07 -13.30
N VAL A 23 -5.74 12.08 -13.38
CA VAL A 23 -5.33 10.68 -13.50
C VAL A 23 -4.68 10.40 -14.84
N ARG A 24 -5.24 10.91 -15.95
CA ARG A 24 -4.75 10.69 -17.31
C ARG A 24 -3.34 11.26 -17.51
N ASP A 25 -3.09 12.45 -17.00
CA ASP A 25 -1.88 13.21 -17.27
C ASP A 25 -0.82 13.08 -16.16
N SER A 26 -1.13 12.33 -15.09
CA SER A 26 -0.20 12.07 -14.00
C SER A 26 0.94 11.14 -14.43
N GLN A 27 2.15 11.51 -14.07
CA GLN A 27 3.35 10.72 -14.31
C GLN A 27 4.04 10.38 -12.99
N LEU A 28 4.37 9.11 -12.82
CA LEU A 28 5.09 8.64 -11.62
C LEU A 28 6.59 8.93 -11.78
N LYS A 29 7.14 9.68 -10.84
CA LYS A 29 8.60 9.92 -10.75
C LYS A 29 9.27 8.70 -10.11
N ARG A 30 9.45 7.62 -10.90
CA ARG A 30 9.95 6.32 -10.43
C ARG A 30 11.24 6.42 -9.64
N GLU A 31 12.26 7.07 -10.17
CA GLU A 31 13.55 7.25 -9.49
C GLU A 31 13.41 7.90 -8.10
N SER A 32 12.55 8.92 -8.00
CA SER A 32 12.28 9.59 -6.72
C SER A 32 11.55 8.68 -5.74
N ILE A 33 10.67 7.80 -6.22
CA ILE A 33 9.97 6.82 -5.38
C ILE A 33 10.96 5.76 -4.91
N GLU A 34 11.69 5.13 -5.85
CA GLU A 34 12.65 4.05 -5.56
C GLU A 34 13.72 4.49 -4.56
N SER A 35 14.28 5.69 -4.72
CA SER A 35 15.29 6.22 -3.79
C SER A 35 14.78 6.43 -2.35
N ARG A 36 13.47 6.42 -2.13
CA ARG A 36 12.85 6.60 -0.80
C ARG A 36 12.36 5.28 -0.18
N LEU A 37 12.14 4.25 -1.00
CA LEU A 37 11.61 2.98 -0.53
C LEU A 37 12.51 2.33 0.52
N ASP A 38 13.83 2.38 0.32
CA ASP A 38 14.81 1.77 1.23
C ASP A 38 15.03 2.54 2.53
N ARG A 39 14.61 3.81 2.59
CA ARG A 39 14.86 4.68 3.74
C ARG A 39 13.71 4.75 4.75
N GLY A 40 12.54 4.22 4.38
CA GLY A 40 11.30 4.47 5.12
C GLY A 40 10.91 3.37 6.10
N TYR A 41 11.67 2.28 6.22
CA TYR A 41 11.29 1.12 7.04
C TYR A 41 9.84 0.66 6.76
N LEU A 42 9.43 0.66 5.48
CA LEU A 42 8.07 0.36 5.07
C LEU A 42 7.68 -1.10 5.35
N ASP A 43 8.66 -1.95 5.54
CA ASP A 43 8.53 -3.35 5.93
C ASP A 43 8.36 -3.57 7.45
N ALA A 44 8.46 -2.51 8.26
CA ALA A 44 8.29 -2.63 9.72
C ALA A 44 6.91 -3.19 10.12
N THR A 45 5.84 -2.80 9.41
CA THR A 45 4.50 -3.34 9.66
C THR A 45 4.41 -4.82 9.31
N THR A 46 5.00 -5.23 8.19
CA THR A 46 5.04 -6.64 7.77
C THR A 46 5.83 -7.49 8.77
N LEU A 47 6.94 -6.96 9.28
CA LEU A 47 7.69 -7.60 10.35
C LEU A 47 6.84 -7.76 11.61
N MET A 48 6.09 -6.73 12.00
CA MET A 48 5.19 -6.81 13.16
C MET A 48 4.12 -7.89 12.98
N GLU A 49 3.51 -7.95 11.80
CA GLU A 49 2.52 -8.99 11.47
C GLU A 49 3.12 -10.40 11.50
N TYR A 50 4.33 -10.56 11.00
CA TYR A 50 5.07 -11.82 11.09
C TYR A 50 5.28 -12.24 12.55
N LEU A 51 5.77 -11.34 13.41
CA LEU A 51 5.94 -11.63 14.84
C LEU A 51 4.64 -12.01 15.53
N ILE A 52 3.52 -11.37 15.17
CA ILE A 52 2.19 -11.72 15.70
C ILE A 52 1.78 -13.11 15.23
N LYS A 53 1.98 -13.44 13.96
CA LYS A 53 1.66 -14.77 13.39
C LYS A 53 2.49 -15.88 14.03
N THR A 54 3.72 -15.58 14.46
CA THR A 54 4.57 -16.53 15.21
C THR A 54 4.23 -16.64 16.70
N GLY A 55 3.14 -15.95 17.13
CA GLY A 55 2.62 -16.04 18.49
C GLY A 55 3.06 -14.96 19.45
N MET A 56 3.76 -13.92 18.96
CA MET A 56 4.12 -12.80 19.83
C MET A 56 2.90 -11.91 20.07
N PRO A 57 2.58 -11.51 21.33
CA PRO A 57 1.48 -10.57 21.59
C PRO A 57 1.69 -9.24 20.86
N GLN A 58 0.64 -8.67 20.28
CA GLN A 58 0.70 -7.48 19.42
C GLN A 58 1.48 -6.31 20.05
N ARG A 59 1.23 -6.00 21.32
CA ARG A 59 1.95 -4.92 22.02
C ARG A 59 3.45 -5.19 22.12
N ARG A 60 3.82 -6.44 22.37
CA ARG A 60 5.23 -6.86 22.44
C ARG A 60 5.86 -6.80 21.04
N ALA A 61 5.18 -7.26 20.01
CA ALA A 61 5.65 -7.17 18.63
C ALA A 61 5.90 -5.72 18.20
N HIS A 62 4.97 -4.81 18.52
CA HIS A 62 5.13 -3.38 18.23
C HIS A 62 6.38 -2.79 18.94
N HIS A 63 6.59 -3.12 20.21
CA HIS A 63 7.79 -2.66 20.94
C HIS A 63 9.08 -3.24 20.36
N ALA A 64 9.09 -4.54 20.02
CA ALA A 64 10.23 -5.22 19.43
C ALA A 64 10.61 -4.59 18.07
N VAL A 65 9.63 -4.40 17.18
CA VAL A 65 9.85 -3.74 15.89
C VAL A 65 10.35 -2.31 16.06
N GLY A 66 9.76 -1.55 16.99
CA GLY A 66 10.22 -0.19 17.30
C GLY A 66 11.67 -0.14 17.80
N ALA A 67 12.13 -1.15 18.55
CA ALA A 67 13.52 -1.26 18.97
C ALA A 67 14.45 -1.59 17.80
N LEU A 68 14.06 -2.54 16.94
CA LEU A 68 14.82 -2.92 15.74
C LEU A 68 14.94 -1.76 14.74
N VAL A 69 13.86 -1.01 14.50
CA VAL A 69 13.89 0.19 13.66
C VAL A 69 14.85 1.23 14.22
N ARG A 70 14.79 1.53 15.53
CA ARG A 70 15.74 2.48 16.15
C ARG A 70 17.18 2.02 16.02
N ARG A 71 17.45 0.73 16.18
CA ARG A 71 18.79 0.15 15.98
C ARG A 71 19.24 0.32 14.54
N ALA A 72 18.42 -0.07 13.57
CA ALA A 72 18.71 0.07 12.15
C ALA A 72 18.97 1.54 11.77
N MET A 73 18.15 2.47 12.27
CA MET A 73 18.35 3.91 12.08
C MET A 73 19.68 4.38 12.64
N GLY A 74 20.05 3.95 13.84
CA GLY A 74 21.33 4.31 14.50
C GLY A 74 22.55 3.77 13.76
N GLU A 75 22.41 2.64 13.09
CA GLU A 75 23.46 1.99 12.29
C GLU A 75 23.44 2.40 10.82
N GLY A 76 22.46 3.21 10.37
CA GLY A 76 22.29 3.58 8.96
C GLY A 76 21.97 2.38 8.05
N LYS A 77 21.34 1.34 8.58
CA LYS A 77 21.03 0.07 7.90
C LYS A 77 19.53 -0.06 7.63
N ARG A 78 19.14 -0.93 6.69
CA ARG A 78 17.78 -1.42 6.54
C ARG A 78 17.51 -2.50 7.59
N LEU A 79 16.22 -2.82 7.85
CA LEU A 79 15.87 -3.95 8.73
C LEU A 79 16.47 -5.28 8.23
N ALA A 80 16.45 -5.49 6.92
CA ALA A 80 16.99 -6.69 6.30
C ALA A 80 18.53 -6.85 6.43
N ASP A 81 19.24 -5.77 6.74
CA ASP A 81 20.71 -5.77 6.91
C ASP A 81 21.14 -5.98 8.38
N LEU A 82 20.18 -6.06 9.30
CA LEU A 82 20.46 -6.40 10.70
C LEU A 82 20.82 -7.90 10.82
N PRO A 83 21.80 -8.25 11.68
CA PRO A 83 22.14 -9.64 11.92
C PRO A 83 21.02 -10.38 12.68
N LEU A 84 20.95 -11.70 12.50
CA LEU A 84 19.91 -12.55 13.11
C LEU A 84 19.85 -12.40 14.63
N GLU A 85 21.01 -12.24 15.27
CA GLU A 85 21.12 -12.04 16.71
C GLU A 85 20.31 -10.84 17.20
N ALA A 86 20.21 -9.77 16.40
CA ALA A 86 19.41 -8.60 16.77
C ALA A 86 17.91 -8.92 16.88
N PHE A 87 17.42 -9.83 16.04
CA PHE A 87 16.04 -10.31 16.12
C PHE A 87 15.87 -11.31 17.26
N GLN A 88 16.85 -12.17 17.49
CA GLN A 88 16.85 -13.17 18.58
C GLN A 88 16.93 -12.54 19.97
N GLU A 89 17.49 -11.35 20.11
CA GLU A 89 17.39 -10.54 21.34
C GLU A 89 15.92 -10.21 21.70
N MET A 90 15.05 -10.10 20.71
CA MET A 90 13.61 -9.82 20.93
C MET A 90 12.83 -11.10 21.23
N ASP A 91 13.17 -12.19 20.53
CA ASP A 91 12.62 -13.53 20.77
C ASP A 91 13.60 -14.58 20.23
N SER A 92 14.14 -15.39 21.13
CA SER A 92 15.15 -16.43 20.82
C SER A 92 14.66 -17.52 19.86
N ARG A 93 13.35 -17.58 19.57
CA ARG A 93 12.76 -18.54 18.63
C ARG A 93 12.84 -18.09 17.18
N LEU A 94 13.24 -16.83 16.93
CA LEU A 94 13.35 -16.29 15.58
C LEU A 94 14.56 -16.90 14.86
N ASP A 95 14.36 -17.23 13.61
CA ASP A 95 15.35 -17.83 12.72
C ASP A 95 15.45 -17.05 11.38
N GLU A 96 16.20 -17.59 10.45
CA GLU A 96 16.45 -16.95 9.15
C GLU A 96 15.20 -16.71 8.32
N SER A 97 14.06 -17.37 8.60
CA SER A 97 12.81 -17.14 7.91
C SER A 97 12.29 -15.69 8.06
N ILE A 98 12.78 -14.97 9.08
CA ILE A 98 12.45 -13.54 9.25
C ILE A 98 12.87 -12.70 8.04
N TYR A 99 13.95 -13.06 7.36
CA TYR A 99 14.41 -12.34 6.18
C TYR A 99 13.51 -12.54 4.95
N GLU A 100 12.61 -13.51 4.98
CA GLU A 100 11.65 -13.73 3.91
C GLU A 100 10.52 -12.68 3.89
N VAL A 101 10.32 -11.98 5.01
CA VAL A 101 9.29 -10.94 5.14
C VAL A 101 9.85 -9.53 5.12
N LEU A 102 11.19 -9.39 5.13
CA LEU A 102 11.88 -8.12 5.12
C LEU A 102 12.19 -7.64 3.69
N GLY A 103 12.14 -6.32 3.51
CA GLY A 103 12.29 -5.65 2.24
C GLY A 103 10.95 -5.29 1.61
N VAL A 104 10.93 -4.16 0.89
CA VAL A 104 9.71 -3.56 0.35
C VAL A 104 8.96 -4.48 -0.61
N GLU A 105 9.67 -5.18 -1.48
CA GLU A 105 9.05 -6.09 -2.47
C GLU A 105 8.35 -7.26 -1.77
N LYS A 106 9.00 -7.89 -0.80
CA LYS A 106 8.44 -9.01 -0.03
C LYS A 106 7.25 -8.54 0.81
N ALA A 107 7.37 -7.36 1.42
CA ALA A 107 6.29 -6.75 2.17
C ALA A 107 5.03 -6.56 1.31
N VAL A 108 5.16 -5.99 0.10
CA VAL A 108 4.03 -5.80 -0.82
C VAL A 108 3.46 -7.13 -1.30
N GLN A 109 4.30 -8.12 -1.60
CA GLN A 109 3.84 -9.45 -2.03
C GLN A 109 3.07 -10.20 -0.94
N SER A 110 3.32 -9.91 0.34
CA SER A 110 2.63 -10.54 1.48
C SER A 110 1.17 -10.11 1.64
N PHE A 111 0.72 -9.06 0.97
CA PHE A 111 -0.64 -8.55 1.07
C PHE A 111 -1.63 -9.42 0.28
N VAL A 112 -2.36 -10.28 0.96
CA VAL A 112 -3.25 -11.27 0.33
C VAL A 112 -4.73 -10.90 0.37
N SER A 113 -5.13 -9.87 1.12
CA SER A 113 -6.52 -9.45 1.25
C SER A 113 -7.10 -8.91 -0.06
N TYR A 114 -8.43 -8.95 -0.19
CA TYR A 114 -9.13 -8.34 -1.32
C TYR A 114 -8.88 -6.82 -1.33
N GLY A 115 -8.58 -6.26 -2.50
CA GLY A 115 -8.29 -4.83 -2.64
C GLY A 115 -6.88 -4.40 -2.18
N SER A 116 -6.03 -5.35 -1.78
CA SER A 116 -4.64 -5.04 -1.40
C SER A 116 -3.77 -4.68 -2.61
N THR A 117 -2.62 -4.08 -2.32
CA THR A 117 -1.67 -3.56 -3.32
C THR A 117 -0.69 -4.61 -3.86
N ALA A 118 -0.83 -5.89 -3.48
CA ALA A 118 0.00 -6.94 -4.06
C ALA A 118 -0.16 -6.98 -5.59
N PRO A 119 0.93 -7.10 -6.37
CA PRO A 119 0.90 -7.02 -7.83
C PRO A 119 -0.15 -7.92 -8.49
N GLN A 120 -0.31 -9.13 -7.97
CA GLN A 120 -1.30 -10.09 -8.46
C GLN A 120 -2.75 -9.61 -8.20
N ARG A 121 -2.99 -8.96 -7.06
CA ARG A 121 -4.31 -8.42 -6.70
C ARG A 121 -4.65 -7.20 -7.55
N VAL A 122 -3.68 -6.31 -7.75
CA VAL A 122 -3.82 -5.16 -8.65
C VAL A 122 -4.08 -5.61 -10.08
N ALA A 123 -3.30 -6.54 -10.62
CA ALA A 123 -3.49 -7.08 -11.96
C ALA A 123 -4.88 -7.70 -12.15
N LYS A 124 -5.39 -8.41 -11.13
CA LYS A 124 -6.76 -8.94 -11.15
C LYS A 124 -7.80 -7.83 -11.19
N GLN A 125 -7.65 -6.79 -10.37
CA GLN A 125 -8.60 -5.66 -10.36
C GLN A 125 -8.57 -4.89 -11.67
N VAL A 126 -7.39 -4.64 -12.24
CA VAL A 126 -7.26 -3.99 -13.55
C VAL A 126 -8.02 -4.76 -14.64
N ARG A 127 -7.90 -6.09 -14.65
CA ARG A 127 -8.65 -6.93 -15.61
C ARG A 127 -10.16 -6.83 -15.41
N VAL A 128 -10.63 -6.94 -14.17
CA VAL A 128 -12.06 -6.83 -13.84
C VAL A 128 -12.64 -5.48 -14.28
N TRP A 129 -11.91 -4.39 -14.03
CA TRP A 129 -12.37 -3.05 -14.43
C TRP A 129 -12.33 -2.85 -15.93
N LYS A 130 -11.33 -3.36 -16.64
CA LYS A 130 -11.32 -3.32 -18.11
C LYS A 130 -12.52 -4.03 -18.70
N GLU A 131 -12.78 -5.28 -18.27
CA GLU A 131 -13.95 -6.05 -18.72
C GLU A 131 -15.28 -5.36 -18.40
N ARG A 132 -15.35 -4.68 -17.26
CA ARG A 132 -16.54 -3.92 -16.88
C ARG A 132 -16.76 -2.70 -17.78
N LEU A 133 -15.72 -1.91 -18.01
CA LEU A 133 -15.78 -0.73 -18.88
C LEU A 133 -16.08 -1.08 -20.33
N GLU A 134 -15.62 -2.23 -20.83
CA GLU A 134 -15.94 -2.73 -22.16
C GLU A 134 -17.40 -3.18 -22.29
N ARG A 135 -18.07 -3.56 -21.20
CA ARG A 135 -19.47 -4.01 -21.20
C ARG A 135 -20.47 -2.87 -20.95
N GLU A 136 -20.07 -1.82 -20.27
CA GLU A 136 -20.91 -0.65 -20.07
C GLU A 136 -20.94 0.15 -21.37
N PRO A 137 -22.14 0.37 -21.98
CA PRO A 137 -22.24 1.20 -23.18
C PRO A 137 -21.72 2.60 -22.88
N GLU A 138 -20.98 3.19 -23.82
CA GLU A 138 -20.59 4.60 -23.74
C GLU A 138 -21.84 5.43 -23.37
N TYR A 139 -21.78 6.08 -22.23
CA TYR A 139 -22.83 6.99 -21.82
C TYR A 139 -22.77 8.17 -22.78
N ASP A 140 -23.71 8.20 -23.72
CA ASP A 140 -23.82 9.28 -24.71
C ASP A 140 -24.04 10.61 -23.99
N MET A 141 -22.97 11.37 -23.80
CA MET A 141 -23.01 12.71 -23.20
C MET A 141 -23.68 13.76 -24.09
N SER A 142 -24.17 13.39 -25.28
CA SER A 142 -24.82 14.33 -26.21
C SER A 142 -26.20 14.81 -25.74
N CYS A 143 -26.81 14.14 -24.74
CA CYS A 143 -28.09 14.51 -24.18
C CYS A 143 -28.08 15.67 -23.17
N THR A 144 -26.93 16.22 -22.80
CA THR A 144 -26.84 17.27 -21.76
C THR A 144 -26.65 18.69 -22.29
N THR A 145 -26.72 18.90 -23.63
CA THR A 145 -26.62 20.25 -24.24
C THR A 145 -27.93 20.78 -24.72
N GLY A 146 -29.01 20.43 -24.07
CA GLY A 146 -30.36 20.90 -24.44
C GLY A 146 -31.15 21.46 -23.26
N VAL A 147 -30.73 22.61 -22.68
CA VAL A 147 -31.63 23.60 -22.05
C VAL A 147 -30.98 24.97 -22.16
#